data_efdd54d98e8b1a93b62af1ed2e5476ae
#
_entry.id   efdd54d98e8b1a93b62af1ed2e5476ae
#
_cell.length_a   1.000
_cell.length_b   1.000
_cell.length_c   1.000
_cell.angle_alpha   90.00
_cell.angle_beta   90.00
_cell.angle_gamma   90.00
#
_symmetry.space_group_name_H-M   'P 1'
#
loop_
_entity.id
_entity.type
_entity.pdbx_description
1 polymer ?
#
loop_
_entity_poly.entity_id
_entity_poly.type
_entity_poly.pdbx_seq_one_letter_code
_entity_poly.pdbx_strand_id
1 'polypeptide(L)'
;MKLIEASYEILPSLGHTLPDIYKDIERAGRTCYKSENKITEDSAEPFVKMIMERKHTAVLEQGTVYLYFPYLLYNNTVLKYKNNPYSKVEFNSNIIWGENGEKKCIPLEYGYAGYYITTNYRVIIENHWESDLTFICEPTEYHQKRISVRFICSRAIANELVRHRVFSYCQESSRYCNYSKEKFGANITYIIPYWINKDLIKDNDFSGDVFQDTENKELIKLGRFKASLKQCEYDYLELIKNGCSAQEAREVLPLCTKTEIVMTGYEKDWVKFFELRTSVAAHPDMRNLVTPLKEELHL
;
A
#
# COMPACT_ATOMS: atom_id res chain seq x y z
N MET A 1 14.40 14.66 16.89
CA MET A 1 14.01 13.32 16.35
C MET A 1 12.84 12.74 17.10
N LYS A 2 12.06 11.84 16.48
CA LYS A 2 10.94 11.13 17.09
C LYS A 2 11.12 9.62 16.91
N LEU A 3 10.82 8.83 17.95
CA LEU A 3 10.75 7.37 17.86
C LEU A 3 9.30 6.93 17.93
N ILE A 4 8.89 6.01 17.04
CA ILE A 4 7.55 5.44 17.02
C ILE A 4 7.62 3.92 16.79
N GLU A 5 6.59 3.23 17.16
CA GLU A 5 6.40 1.84 16.79
C GLU A 5 5.93 1.71 15.34
N ALA A 6 6.24 0.56 14.72
CA ALA A 6 5.65 0.19 13.45
C ALA A 6 4.16 -0.12 13.65
N SER A 7 3.35 0.21 12.64
CA SER A 7 1.91 -0.03 12.67
C SER A 7 1.35 -0.25 11.26
N TYR A 8 0.12 -0.71 11.18
CA TYR A 8 -0.63 -0.85 9.93
C TYR A 8 -2.06 -0.32 10.09
N GLU A 9 -2.69 -0.09 8.95
CA GLU A 9 -4.10 0.27 8.84
C GLU A 9 -4.68 -0.41 7.60
N ILE A 10 -5.77 -1.16 7.78
CA ILE A 10 -6.54 -1.69 6.66
C ILE A 10 -7.33 -0.54 6.06
N LEU A 11 -7.14 -0.30 4.76
CA LEU A 11 -7.83 0.76 4.04
C LEU A 11 -9.08 0.19 3.35
N PRO A 12 -10.29 0.43 3.87
CA PRO A 12 -11.50 0.00 3.20
C PRO A 12 -11.64 0.72 1.85
N SER A 13 -12.27 0.06 0.87
CA SER A 13 -12.66 0.74 -0.37
C SER A 13 -13.65 1.87 -0.05
N LEU A 14 -13.53 2.98 -0.76
CA LEU A 14 -14.41 4.14 -0.61
C LEU A 14 -15.67 4.02 -1.49
N GLY A 15 -15.83 2.92 -2.20
CA GLY A 15 -16.91 2.60 -3.11
C GLY A 15 -16.39 1.99 -4.41
N HIS A 16 -17.29 1.77 -5.37
CA HIS A 16 -16.95 1.06 -6.60
C HIS A 16 -17.35 1.80 -7.88
N THR A 17 -17.87 3.01 -7.76
CA THR A 17 -18.06 3.91 -8.90
C THR A 17 -16.74 4.50 -9.37
N LEU A 18 -16.70 5.04 -10.58
CA LEU A 18 -15.46 5.67 -11.09
C LEU A 18 -14.96 6.81 -10.19
N PRO A 19 -15.79 7.71 -9.64
CA PRO A 19 -15.36 8.70 -8.67
C PRO A 19 -14.76 8.08 -7.39
N ASP A 20 -15.30 6.98 -6.90
CA ASP A 20 -14.79 6.31 -5.71
C ASP A 20 -13.45 5.63 -5.96
N ILE A 21 -13.27 5.03 -7.15
CA ILE A 21 -11.97 4.51 -7.61
C ILE A 21 -10.92 5.63 -7.61
N TYR A 22 -11.29 6.85 -8.03
CA TYR A 22 -10.39 8.01 -8.01
C TYR A 22 -10.04 8.43 -6.58
N LYS A 23 -10.98 8.36 -5.64
CA LYS A 23 -10.71 8.64 -4.22
C LYS A 23 -9.74 7.62 -3.61
N ASP A 24 -9.85 6.33 -3.94
CA ASP A 24 -8.91 5.31 -3.51
C ASP A 24 -7.51 5.54 -4.08
N ILE A 25 -7.41 5.91 -5.36
CA ILE A 25 -6.14 6.29 -6.00
C ILE A 25 -5.54 7.52 -5.33
N GLU A 26 -6.34 8.55 -5.08
CA GLU A 26 -5.86 9.77 -4.43
C GLU A 26 -5.37 9.49 -3.02
N ARG A 27 -6.15 8.78 -2.20
CA ARG A 27 -5.78 8.43 -0.82
C ARG A 27 -4.42 7.75 -0.76
N ALA A 28 -4.19 6.74 -1.60
CA ALA A 28 -2.91 6.05 -1.66
C ALA A 28 -1.80 6.92 -2.26
N GLY A 29 -2.09 7.66 -3.34
CA GLY A 29 -1.12 8.50 -4.02
C GLY A 29 -0.64 9.68 -3.18
N ARG A 30 -1.52 10.28 -2.36
CA ARG A 30 -1.15 11.37 -1.44
C ARG A 30 -0.10 10.93 -0.40
N THR A 31 -0.09 9.66 -0.03
CA THR A 31 0.98 9.10 0.83
C THR A 31 2.36 9.28 0.21
N CYS A 32 2.51 9.14 -1.12
CA CYS A 32 3.80 9.32 -1.80
C CYS A 32 4.39 10.72 -1.62
N TYR A 33 3.52 11.73 -1.55
CA TYR A 33 3.90 13.15 -1.49
C TYR A 33 3.68 13.77 -0.10
N LYS A 34 3.16 12.98 0.86
CA LYS A 34 2.73 13.47 2.18
C LYS A 34 1.87 14.72 2.04
N SER A 35 0.79 14.58 1.30
CA SER A 35 -0.13 15.67 0.97
C SER A 35 -1.59 15.32 1.23
N GLU A 36 -1.83 14.46 2.21
CA GLU A 36 -3.16 14.00 2.65
C GLU A 36 -4.07 15.15 3.07
N ASN A 37 -3.47 16.22 3.60
CA ASN A 37 -4.18 17.46 3.97
C ASN A 37 -4.80 18.21 2.78
N LYS A 38 -4.52 17.78 1.54
CA LYS A 38 -5.11 18.34 0.32
C LYS A 38 -6.28 17.53 -0.21
N ILE A 39 -6.67 16.46 0.47
CA ILE A 39 -7.85 15.69 0.12
C ILE A 39 -9.10 16.51 0.49
N THR A 40 -9.96 16.72 -0.50
CA THR A 40 -11.25 17.38 -0.38
C THR A 40 -12.30 16.56 -1.14
N GLU A 41 -13.56 16.95 -1.08
CA GLU A 41 -14.64 16.25 -1.76
C GLU A 41 -14.39 16.13 -3.27
N ASP A 42 -13.85 17.17 -3.91
CA ASP A 42 -13.65 17.28 -5.36
C ASP A 42 -12.20 17.09 -5.81
N SER A 43 -11.27 16.72 -4.92
CA SER A 43 -9.83 16.69 -5.26
C SER A 43 -9.39 15.45 -6.02
N ALA A 44 -10.16 14.36 -6.00
CA ALA A 44 -9.73 13.06 -6.51
C ALA A 44 -9.54 13.06 -8.04
N GLU A 45 -10.51 13.56 -8.81
CA GLU A 45 -10.42 13.58 -10.27
C GLU A 45 -9.27 14.47 -10.78
N PRO A 46 -9.09 15.71 -10.31
CA PRO A 46 -7.93 16.53 -10.65
C PRO A 46 -6.59 15.88 -10.27
N PHE A 47 -6.54 15.16 -9.14
CA PHE A 47 -5.35 14.43 -8.73
C PHE A 47 -5.01 13.30 -9.70
N VAL A 48 -6.00 12.47 -10.07
CA VAL A 48 -5.81 11.37 -11.03
C VAL A 48 -5.37 11.90 -12.39
N LYS A 49 -5.98 12.97 -12.91
CA LYS A 49 -5.56 13.63 -14.16
C LYS A 49 -4.11 14.08 -14.09
N MET A 50 -3.70 14.75 -13.00
CA MET A 50 -2.31 15.17 -12.79
C MET A 50 -1.34 13.99 -12.76
N ILE A 51 -1.71 12.86 -12.13
CA ILE A 51 -0.90 11.62 -12.10
C ILE A 51 -0.71 11.07 -13.52
N MET A 52 -1.76 11.07 -14.33
CA MET A 52 -1.70 10.60 -15.73
C MET A 52 -0.80 11.52 -16.58
N GLU A 53 -0.97 12.83 -16.50
CA GLU A 53 -0.15 13.83 -17.21
C GLU A 53 1.34 13.70 -16.87
N ARG A 54 1.66 13.43 -15.59
CA ARG A 54 3.03 13.22 -15.11
C ARG A 54 3.57 11.82 -15.39
N LYS A 55 2.78 10.94 -15.97
CA LYS A 55 3.12 9.54 -16.26
C LYS A 55 3.54 8.74 -15.01
N HIS A 56 3.00 9.10 -13.84
CA HIS A 56 3.21 8.37 -12.60
C HIS A 56 2.17 7.25 -12.45
N THR A 57 1.97 6.48 -13.50
CA THR A 57 0.85 5.53 -13.67
C THR A 57 0.82 4.40 -12.66
N ALA A 58 1.93 4.09 -11.99
CA ALA A 58 1.95 3.09 -10.91
C ALA A 58 0.95 3.43 -9.77
N VAL A 59 0.66 4.71 -9.52
CA VAL A 59 -0.32 5.14 -8.52
C VAL A 59 -1.74 4.69 -8.89
N LEU A 60 -2.05 4.60 -10.19
CA LEU A 60 -3.37 4.18 -10.70
C LEU A 60 -3.69 2.72 -10.37
N GLU A 61 -2.68 1.90 -10.07
CA GLU A 61 -2.87 0.50 -9.65
C GLU A 61 -3.66 0.36 -8.34
N GLN A 62 -3.70 1.42 -7.53
CA GLN A 62 -4.42 1.42 -6.26
C GLN A 62 -5.94 1.45 -6.43
N GLY A 63 -6.43 1.94 -7.57
CA GLY A 63 -7.85 1.94 -7.92
C GLY A 63 -8.29 0.55 -8.40
N THR A 64 -9.02 -0.18 -7.58
CA THR A 64 -9.60 -1.47 -7.96
C THR A 64 -10.83 -1.25 -8.82
N VAL A 65 -10.92 -1.98 -9.94
CA VAL A 65 -12.04 -1.93 -10.89
C VAL A 65 -12.72 -3.29 -10.94
N TYR A 66 -14.01 -3.32 -10.68
CA TYR A 66 -14.87 -4.50 -10.83
C TYR A 66 -15.78 -4.32 -12.04
N LEU A 67 -15.75 -5.29 -12.96
CA LEU A 67 -16.54 -5.27 -14.18
C LEU A 67 -17.37 -6.55 -14.31
N TYR A 68 -18.59 -6.40 -14.82
CA TYR A 68 -19.46 -7.53 -15.17
C TYR A 68 -19.78 -7.50 -16.66
N PHE A 69 -19.46 -8.59 -17.36
CA PHE A 69 -19.79 -8.77 -18.77
C PHE A 69 -20.77 -9.93 -18.95
N PRO A 70 -21.99 -9.71 -19.45
CA PRO A 70 -22.92 -10.78 -19.79
C PRO A 70 -22.33 -11.76 -20.81
N TYR A 71 -22.44 -13.05 -20.55
CA TYR A 71 -21.81 -14.12 -21.35
C TYR A 71 -22.11 -14.03 -22.85
N LEU A 72 -23.37 -13.80 -23.22
CA LEU A 72 -23.83 -13.86 -24.62
C LEU A 72 -23.25 -12.75 -25.51
N LEU A 73 -22.85 -11.62 -24.93
CA LEU A 73 -22.48 -10.43 -25.68
C LEU A 73 -20.96 -10.18 -25.75
N TYR A 74 -20.16 -10.75 -24.81
CA TYR A 74 -18.78 -10.23 -24.59
C TYR A 74 -17.69 -11.29 -24.51
N ASN A 75 -17.92 -12.51 -24.99
CA ASN A 75 -16.96 -13.61 -24.87
C ASN A 75 -15.54 -13.25 -25.38
N ASN A 76 -15.44 -12.59 -26.54
CA ASN A 76 -14.14 -12.19 -27.10
C ASN A 76 -13.50 -11.01 -26.35
N THR A 77 -14.30 -10.08 -25.82
CA THR A 77 -13.82 -8.90 -25.07
C THR A 77 -13.15 -9.32 -23.78
N VAL A 78 -13.63 -10.37 -23.13
CA VAL A 78 -13.09 -10.89 -21.87
C VAL A 78 -11.70 -11.50 -22.04
N LEU A 79 -11.35 -12.02 -23.20
CA LEU A 79 -10.04 -12.64 -23.46
C LEU A 79 -8.87 -11.68 -23.21
N LYS A 80 -9.04 -10.38 -23.45
CA LYS A 80 -8.00 -9.37 -23.17
C LYS A 80 -7.65 -9.31 -21.68
N TYR A 81 -8.66 -9.41 -20.80
CA TYR A 81 -8.44 -9.46 -19.34
C TYR A 81 -7.85 -10.79 -18.88
N LYS A 82 -8.29 -11.90 -19.45
CA LYS A 82 -7.75 -13.23 -19.15
C LYS A 82 -6.26 -13.33 -19.47
N ASN A 83 -5.81 -12.65 -20.51
CA ASN A 83 -4.41 -12.60 -20.93
C ASN A 83 -3.59 -11.52 -20.19
N ASN A 84 -4.24 -10.64 -19.40
CA ASN A 84 -3.55 -9.62 -18.64
C ASN A 84 -3.15 -10.16 -17.26
N PRO A 85 -1.86 -10.10 -16.88
CA PRO A 85 -1.38 -10.68 -15.62
C PRO A 85 -1.90 -10.00 -14.36
N TYR A 86 -2.37 -8.76 -14.48
CA TYR A 86 -2.89 -7.95 -13.37
C TYR A 86 -4.41 -8.02 -13.24
N SER A 87 -5.07 -8.79 -14.08
CA SER A 87 -6.51 -8.99 -14.06
C SER A 87 -6.87 -10.41 -13.63
N LYS A 88 -8.02 -10.57 -12.99
CA LYS A 88 -8.60 -11.86 -12.66
C LYS A 88 -9.97 -11.93 -13.28
N VAL A 89 -10.25 -13.07 -13.91
CA VAL A 89 -11.50 -13.32 -14.61
C VAL A 89 -12.10 -14.60 -14.05
N GLU A 90 -13.27 -14.48 -13.48
CA GLU A 90 -14.07 -15.62 -13.03
C GLU A 90 -15.31 -15.71 -13.92
N PHE A 91 -15.70 -16.91 -14.20
CA PHE A 91 -16.91 -17.17 -14.98
C PHE A 91 -17.94 -17.89 -14.12
N ASN A 92 -19.11 -17.32 -14.01
CA ASN A 92 -20.23 -18.01 -13.39
C ASN A 92 -21.28 -18.34 -14.42
N SER A 93 -21.63 -19.64 -14.54
CA SER A 93 -22.68 -20.13 -15.40
C SER A 93 -23.68 -20.94 -14.59
N ASN A 94 -24.87 -20.40 -14.38
CA ASN A 94 -26.03 -21.25 -14.15
C ASN A 94 -26.65 -21.63 -15.50
N ILE A 95 -25.89 -22.36 -16.28
CA ILE A 95 -26.41 -22.96 -17.52
C ILE A 95 -26.97 -24.32 -17.13
N ILE A 96 -28.29 -24.45 -17.17
CA ILE A 96 -28.94 -25.76 -17.13
C ILE A 96 -29.05 -26.26 -18.58
N TRP A 97 -28.62 -27.48 -18.81
CA TRP A 97 -28.90 -28.18 -20.04
C TRP A 97 -30.30 -28.76 -19.95
N GLY A 98 -31.21 -28.31 -20.81
CA GLY A 98 -32.53 -28.94 -20.94
C GLY A 98 -32.39 -30.36 -21.50
N GLU A 99 -33.41 -31.20 -21.28
CA GLU A 99 -33.43 -32.58 -21.72
C GLU A 99 -33.21 -32.76 -23.27
N ASN A 100 -33.42 -31.70 -24.03
CA ASN A 100 -33.24 -31.65 -25.48
C ASN A 100 -31.88 -31.05 -25.90
N GLY A 101 -30.92 -30.88 -25.00
CA GLY A 101 -29.62 -30.26 -25.29
C GLY A 101 -29.66 -28.74 -25.51
N GLU A 102 -30.77 -28.10 -25.21
CA GLU A 102 -30.88 -26.64 -25.23
C GLU A 102 -30.19 -26.01 -24.01
N LYS A 103 -29.37 -24.98 -24.28
CA LYS A 103 -28.76 -24.17 -23.21
C LYS A 103 -29.80 -23.20 -22.64
N LYS A 104 -30.24 -23.40 -21.41
CA LYS A 104 -31.10 -22.46 -20.69
C LYS A 104 -30.25 -21.70 -19.67
N CYS A 105 -30.08 -20.40 -19.89
CA CYS A 105 -29.56 -19.54 -18.86
C CYS A 105 -30.65 -19.28 -17.82
N ILE A 106 -30.43 -19.70 -16.57
CA ILE A 106 -31.32 -19.36 -15.50
C ILE A 106 -30.80 -18.02 -14.92
N PRO A 107 -31.72 -17.04 -14.69
CA PRO A 107 -31.36 -15.89 -13.88
C PRO A 107 -30.89 -16.39 -12.50
N LEU A 108 -29.70 -15.99 -12.07
CA LEU A 108 -29.29 -16.13 -10.68
C LEU A 108 -30.18 -15.22 -9.84
N GLU A 109 -30.44 -15.55 -8.59
CA GLU A 109 -31.10 -14.63 -7.63
C GLU A 109 -30.39 -13.26 -7.58
N TYR A 110 -29.11 -13.20 -8.05
CA TYR A 110 -28.24 -12.04 -8.04
C TYR A 110 -27.50 -11.77 -9.37
N GLY A 111 -27.96 -12.31 -10.51
CA GLY A 111 -27.34 -11.99 -11.80
C GLY A 111 -27.51 -13.09 -12.88
N TYR A 112 -27.08 -12.77 -14.11
CA TYR A 112 -27.07 -13.69 -15.25
C TYR A 112 -25.70 -14.36 -15.38
N ALA A 113 -25.63 -15.46 -16.14
CA ALA A 113 -24.35 -16.06 -16.54
C ALA A 113 -23.45 -14.99 -17.19
N GLY A 114 -22.22 -14.88 -16.71
CA GLY A 114 -21.30 -13.86 -17.19
C GLY A 114 -19.91 -13.97 -16.61
N TYR A 115 -19.09 -13.00 -16.99
CA TYR A 115 -17.71 -12.87 -16.57
C TYR A 115 -17.58 -11.76 -15.54
N TYR A 116 -16.98 -12.10 -14.44
CA TYR A 116 -16.68 -11.22 -13.31
C TYR A 116 -15.19 -10.91 -13.33
N ILE A 117 -14.86 -9.65 -13.57
CA ILE A 117 -13.48 -9.23 -13.77
C ILE A 117 -13.07 -8.29 -12.65
N THR A 118 -11.98 -8.62 -11.98
CA THR A 118 -11.29 -7.72 -11.08
C THR A 118 -9.97 -7.30 -11.71
N THR A 119 -9.76 -6.01 -11.85
CA THR A 119 -8.55 -5.42 -12.38
C THR A 119 -8.21 -4.11 -11.63
N ASN A 120 -7.34 -3.29 -12.19
CA ASN A 120 -7.02 -1.97 -11.65
C ASN A 120 -7.10 -0.89 -12.75
N TYR A 121 -7.24 0.36 -12.31
CA TYR A 121 -7.44 1.49 -13.21
C TYR A 121 -6.25 1.72 -14.16
N ARG A 122 -5.02 1.39 -13.75
CA ARG A 122 -3.84 1.46 -14.63
C ARG A 122 -3.99 0.55 -15.85
N VAL A 123 -4.45 -0.69 -15.64
CA VAL A 123 -4.68 -1.65 -16.74
C VAL A 123 -5.66 -1.09 -17.76
N ILE A 124 -6.75 -0.47 -17.31
CA ILE A 124 -7.74 0.15 -18.18
C ILE A 124 -7.11 1.26 -19.04
N ILE A 125 -6.40 2.18 -18.41
CA ILE A 125 -5.84 3.36 -19.07
C ILE A 125 -4.68 3.00 -20.01
N GLU A 126 -3.72 2.17 -19.57
CA GLU A 126 -2.54 1.85 -20.38
C GLU A 126 -2.85 0.94 -21.57
N ASN A 127 -3.99 0.24 -21.55
CA ASN A 127 -4.45 -0.59 -22.68
C ASN A 127 -5.54 0.09 -23.53
N HIS A 128 -5.95 1.31 -23.21
CA HIS A 128 -7.03 2.02 -23.90
C HIS A 128 -8.36 1.27 -23.87
N TRP A 129 -8.74 0.75 -22.68
CA TRP A 129 -9.98 0.02 -22.44
C TRP A 129 -11.03 0.84 -21.68
N GLU A 130 -10.98 2.16 -21.77
CA GLU A 130 -11.86 3.08 -21.03
C GLU A 130 -13.35 2.87 -21.36
N SER A 131 -13.66 2.38 -22.57
CA SER A 131 -15.03 2.00 -22.94
C SER A 131 -15.63 0.91 -22.05
N ASP A 132 -14.79 0.07 -21.44
CA ASP A 132 -15.25 -0.99 -20.57
C ASP A 132 -15.69 -0.48 -19.18
N LEU A 133 -15.37 0.77 -18.83
CA LEU A 133 -15.81 1.39 -17.57
C LEU A 133 -17.34 1.53 -17.51
N THR A 134 -18.06 1.41 -18.64
CA THR A 134 -19.52 1.33 -18.69
C THR A 134 -20.06 0.04 -18.04
N PHE A 135 -19.21 -0.97 -17.83
CA PHE A 135 -19.54 -2.23 -17.19
C PHE A 135 -19.08 -2.31 -15.71
N ILE A 136 -18.70 -1.17 -15.13
CA ILE A 136 -18.41 -1.11 -13.69
C ILE A 136 -19.64 -1.57 -12.92
N CYS A 137 -19.40 -2.41 -11.91
CA CYS A 137 -20.44 -2.94 -11.04
C CYS A 137 -19.96 -3.02 -9.58
N GLU A 138 -20.91 -3.18 -8.67
CA GLU A 138 -20.59 -3.57 -7.29
C GLU A 138 -19.92 -4.95 -7.26
N PRO A 139 -18.92 -5.18 -6.40
CA PRO A 139 -18.31 -6.48 -6.27
C PRO A 139 -19.30 -7.52 -5.75
N THR A 140 -19.24 -8.70 -6.33
CA THR A 140 -20.00 -9.86 -5.91
C THR A 140 -19.08 -10.94 -5.34
N GLU A 141 -19.63 -12.05 -4.85
CA GLU A 141 -18.87 -13.22 -4.40
C GLU A 141 -17.99 -13.86 -5.51
N TYR A 142 -18.31 -13.58 -6.78
CA TYR A 142 -17.57 -14.08 -7.94
C TYR A 142 -16.34 -13.22 -8.30
N HIS A 143 -16.26 -12.00 -7.80
CA HIS A 143 -15.08 -11.18 -8.01
C HIS A 143 -13.94 -11.56 -7.07
N GLN A 144 -12.72 -11.60 -7.58
CA GLN A 144 -11.55 -11.73 -6.73
C GLN A 144 -11.33 -10.43 -5.96
N LYS A 145 -11.39 -10.50 -4.63
CA LYS A 145 -11.21 -9.31 -3.77
C LYS A 145 -9.76 -8.82 -3.78
N ARG A 146 -9.60 -7.50 -3.76
CA ARG A 146 -8.32 -6.83 -3.50
C ARG A 146 -8.39 -6.12 -2.15
N ILE A 147 -7.32 -6.23 -1.39
CA ILE A 147 -7.19 -5.63 -0.04
C ILE A 147 -6.05 -4.63 -0.10
N SER A 148 -6.28 -3.46 0.49
CA SER A 148 -5.29 -2.38 0.61
C SER A 148 -4.93 -2.18 2.07
N VAL A 149 -3.63 -2.13 2.36
CA VAL A 149 -3.10 -1.90 3.71
C VAL A 149 -2.05 -0.80 3.65
N ARG A 150 -2.15 0.17 4.55
CA ARG A 150 -1.10 1.15 4.80
C ARG A 150 -0.21 0.68 5.95
N PHE A 151 1.07 0.56 5.70
CA PHE A 151 2.07 0.27 6.71
C PHE A 151 2.85 1.53 7.06
N ILE A 152 3.06 1.76 8.35
CA ILE A 152 4.02 2.70 8.90
C ILE A 152 5.17 1.84 9.44
N CYS A 153 6.30 1.85 8.75
CA CYS A 153 7.41 0.95 9.06
C CYS A 153 8.76 1.58 8.74
N SER A 154 9.83 0.87 9.07
CA SER A 154 11.19 1.27 8.68
C SER A 154 11.40 1.08 7.18
N ARG A 155 12.33 1.82 6.58
CA ARG A 155 12.74 1.61 5.20
C ARG A 155 13.30 0.21 4.97
N ALA A 156 13.94 -0.39 5.98
CA ALA A 156 14.38 -1.79 5.90
C ALA A 156 13.19 -2.72 5.61
N ILE A 157 12.12 -2.62 6.39
CA ILE A 157 10.91 -3.43 6.22
C ILE A 157 10.20 -3.10 4.91
N ALA A 158 10.09 -1.82 4.54
CA ALA A 158 9.51 -1.44 3.26
C ALA A 158 10.27 -2.03 2.06
N ASN A 159 11.59 -2.11 2.12
CA ASN A 159 12.41 -2.76 1.09
C ASN A 159 12.13 -4.27 0.96
N GLU A 160 11.67 -4.92 2.03
CA GLU A 160 11.23 -6.31 1.99
C GLU A 160 9.79 -6.44 1.46
N LEU A 161 8.89 -5.51 1.79
CA LEU A 161 7.51 -5.51 1.28
C LEU A 161 7.48 -5.43 -0.25
N VAL A 162 8.22 -4.50 -0.85
CA VAL A 162 8.23 -4.30 -2.31
C VAL A 162 8.81 -5.47 -3.12
N ARG A 163 9.38 -6.47 -2.47
CA ARG A 163 9.82 -7.70 -3.14
C ARG A 163 8.67 -8.63 -3.53
N HIS A 164 7.49 -8.44 -2.97
CA HIS A 164 6.27 -9.17 -3.35
C HIS A 164 5.64 -8.53 -4.60
N ARG A 165 6.17 -8.86 -5.78
CA ARG A 165 5.93 -8.19 -7.08
C ARG A 165 4.49 -8.24 -7.59
N VAL A 166 3.66 -9.11 -7.01
CA VAL A 166 2.24 -9.23 -7.38
C VAL A 166 1.38 -8.12 -6.78
N PHE A 167 1.92 -7.36 -5.82
CA PHE A 167 1.23 -6.23 -5.19
C PHE A 167 1.55 -4.91 -5.87
N SER A 168 0.63 -3.97 -5.70
CA SER A 168 0.78 -2.57 -6.09
C SER A 168 1.22 -1.74 -4.89
N TYR A 169 2.10 -0.75 -5.10
CA TYR A 169 2.72 0.01 -4.02
C TYR A 169 2.65 1.51 -4.25
N CYS A 170 2.28 2.25 -3.18
CA CYS A 170 2.47 3.68 -3.07
C CYS A 170 3.26 3.98 -1.80
N GLN A 171 4.52 4.41 -1.94
CA GLN A 171 5.41 4.65 -0.81
C GLN A 171 5.76 6.13 -0.66
N GLU A 172 5.82 6.62 0.59
CA GLU A 172 6.36 7.93 0.93
C GLU A 172 7.76 8.13 0.32
N SER A 173 7.86 9.14 -0.53
CA SER A 173 9.09 9.39 -1.29
C SER A 173 10.01 10.36 -0.55
N SER A 174 11.15 9.88 -0.07
CA SER A 174 12.20 10.74 0.49
C SER A 174 12.87 11.67 -0.53
N ARG A 175 12.54 11.53 -1.83
CA ARG A 175 12.98 12.49 -2.86
C ARG A 175 12.18 13.79 -2.81
N TYR A 176 10.89 13.69 -2.46
CA TYR A 176 9.95 14.82 -2.43
C TYR A 176 9.64 15.30 -1.01
N CYS A 177 9.78 14.42 -0.01
CA CYS A 177 9.53 14.75 1.39
C CYS A 177 10.77 15.36 2.01
N ASN A 178 10.73 16.67 2.23
CA ASN A 178 11.80 17.40 2.96
C ASN A 178 11.44 17.47 4.44
N TYR A 179 12.14 16.70 5.26
CA TYR A 179 11.86 16.57 6.70
C TYR A 179 12.21 17.81 7.53
N SER A 180 12.91 18.82 6.96
CA SER A 180 13.14 20.11 7.63
C SER A 180 11.91 21.01 7.67
N LYS A 181 10.84 20.67 6.91
CA LYS A 181 9.62 21.49 6.85
C LYS A 181 8.73 21.23 8.07
N GLU A 182 8.01 22.29 8.51
CA GLU A 182 7.08 22.25 9.65
C GLU A 182 6.04 21.10 9.56
N LYS A 183 5.53 20.77 8.36
CA LYS A 183 4.59 19.66 8.18
C LYS A 183 5.14 18.30 8.61
N PHE A 184 6.46 18.16 8.76
CA PHE A 184 7.14 16.98 9.30
C PHE A 184 7.64 17.22 10.75
N GLY A 185 7.28 18.36 11.36
CA GLY A 185 7.71 18.76 12.70
C GLY A 185 9.18 19.20 12.77
N ALA A 186 9.80 19.52 11.62
CA ALA A 186 11.22 19.86 11.48
C ALA A 186 12.16 18.85 12.17
N ASN A 187 11.77 17.58 12.20
CA ASN A 187 12.54 16.47 12.77
C ASN A 187 12.32 15.18 11.98
N ILE A 188 13.20 14.22 12.19
CA ILE A 188 13.11 12.91 11.55
C ILE A 188 12.45 11.92 12.50
N THR A 189 11.53 11.15 11.95
CA THR A 189 10.88 10.05 12.65
C THR A 189 11.56 8.73 12.30
N TYR A 190 11.86 7.93 13.32
CA TYR A 190 12.46 6.61 13.19
C TYR A 190 11.57 5.54 13.82
N ILE A 191 11.64 4.33 13.28
CA ILE A 191 10.95 3.16 13.85
C ILE A 191 11.83 2.52 14.91
N ILE A 192 11.23 2.19 16.04
CA ILE A 192 11.87 1.44 17.13
C ILE A 192 12.04 -0.01 16.66
N PRO A 193 13.28 -0.53 16.54
CA PRO A 193 13.49 -1.91 16.13
C PRO A 193 13.19 -2.89 17.28
N TYR A 194 12.84 -4.15 16.96
CA TYR A 194 12.42 -5.18 17.91
C TYR A 194 13.41 -5.45 19.06
N TRP A 195 14.70 -5.20 18.82
CA TRP A 195 15.78 -5.44 19.81
C TRP A 195 15.99 -4.30 20.80
N ILE A 196 15.27 -3.18 20.68
CA ILE A 196 15.25 -2.10 21.67
C ILE A 196 14.08 -2.36 22.64
N ASN A 197 14.39 -2.40 23.93
CA ASN A 197 13.35 -2.44 24.96
C ASN A 197 12.61 -1.11 25.01
N LYS A 198 11.32 -1.12 24.63
CA LYS A 198 10.44 0.05 24.56
C LYS A 198 10.24 0.72 25.91
N ASP A 199 10.19 -0.06 26.99
CA ASP A 199 9.98 0.43 28.36
C ASP A 199 11.10 1.36 28.83
N LEU A 200 12.26 1.28 28.16
CA LEU A 200 13.40 2.17 28.41
C LEU A 200 13.28 3.50 27.65
N ILE A 201 12.31 3.64 26.74
CA ILE A 201 12.05 4.86 25.98
C ILE A 201 11.02 5.68 26.76
N LYS A 202 11.46 6.34 27.85
CA LYS A 202 10.58 7.23 28.62
C LYS A 202 10.30 8.50 27.82
N ASP A 203 9.02 8.84 27.66
CA ASP A 203 8.44 10.15 27.28
C ASP A 203 9.21 11.00 26.26
N ASN A 204 9.71 10.41 25.16
CA ASN A 204 10.45 11.15 24.13
C ASN A 204 11.62 12.02 24.66
N ASP A 205 12.06 11.77 25.88
CA ASP A 205 13.21 12.48 26.44
C ASP A 205 14.50 11.98 25.77
N PHE A 206 14.95 12.76 24.82
CA PHE A 206 16.22 12.56 24.12
C PHE A 206 17.34 13.41 24.70
N SER A 207 17.10 14.08 25.86
CA SER A 207 18.07 14.97 26.48
C SER A 207 19.19 14.24 27.20
N GLY A 208 19.06 12.92 27.40
CA GLY A 208 20.03 12.15 28.17
C GLY A 208 21.33 11.92 27.43
N ASP A 209 22.37 12.54 27.93
CA ASP A 209 23.72 12.10 27.68
C ASP A 209 23.88 10.67 28.17
N VAL A 210 24.07 9.87 27.21
CA VAL A 210 24.66 8.57 27.15
C VAL A 210 25.09 7.96 28.48
N PHE A 211 24.49 6.90 28.79
CA PHE A 211 24.84 5.78 29.64
C PHE A 211 26.32 5.35 29.53
N GLN A 212 27.28 6.27 29.81
CA GLN A 212 28.72 5.98 29.72
C GLN A 212 29.22 5.12 30.86
N ASP A 213 28.50 5.15 32.01
CA ASP A 213 28.91 4.51 33.25
C ASP A 213 27.95 3.38 33.71
N THR A 214 27.27 2.73 32.78
CA THR A 214 26.37 1.62 33.11
C THR A 214 26.87 0.28 32.55
N GLU A 215 26.78 -0.76 33.34
CA GLU A 215 26.98 -2.16 32.91
C GLU A 215 25.72 -2.77 32.24
N ASN A 216 24.57 -2.04 32.26
CA ASN A 216 23.32 -2.51 31.69
C ASN A 216 23.39 -2.47 30.15
N LYS A 217 23.51 -3.64 29.54
CA LYS A 217 23.64 -3.82 28.08
C LYS A 217 22.46 -3.23 27.28
N GLU A 218 21.23 -3.27 27.81
CA GLU A 218 20.06 -2.72 27.13
C GLU A 218 20.11 -1.18 27.10
N LEU A 219 20.54 -0.55 28.18
CA LEU A 219 20.75 0.89 28.20
C LEU A 219 21.89 1.29 27.26
N ILE A 220 22.97 0.53 27.19
CA ILE A 220 24.10 0.79 26.26
C ILE A 220 23.61 0.71 24.82
N LYS A 221 22.83 -0.32 24.46
CA LYS A 221 22.25 -0.46 23.10
C LYS A 221 21.38 0.73 22.74
N LEU A 222 20.45 1.10 23.63
CA LEU A 222 19.56 2.25 23.44
C LEU A 222 20.33 3.56 23.29
N GLY A 223 21.33 3.80 24.15
CA GLY A 223 22.17 4.99 24.10
C GLY A 223 22.94 5.10 22.77
N ARG A 224 23.56 4.00 22.33
CA ARG A 224 24.27 3.95 21.03
C ARG A 224 23.32 4.19 19.86
N PHE A 225 22.15 3.56 19.88
CA PHE A 225 21.13 3.75 18.87
C PHE A 225 20.68 5.20 18.78
N LYS A 226 20.29 5.81 19.92
CA LYS A 226 19.89 7.22 20.00
C LYS A 226 20.99 8.17 19.51
N ALA A 227 22.24 7.97 19.92
CA ALA A 227 23.37 8.82 19.51
C ALA A 227 23.57 8.78 17.99
N SER A 228 23.51 7.59 17.38
CA SER A 228 23.60 7.42 15.93
C SER A 228 22.47 8.15 15.19
N LEU A 229 21.24 8.05 15.68
CA LEU A 229 20.08 8.72 15.07
C LEU A 229 20.15 10.25 15.18
N LYS A 230 20.60 10.78 16.32
CA LYS A 230 20.83 12.22 16.51
C LYS A 230 21.85 12.74 15.49
N GLN A 231 22.93 12.00 15.27
CA GLN A 231 23.93 12.41 14.29
C GLN A 231 23.37 12.41 12.87
N CYS A 232 22.66 11.35 12.47
CA CYS A 232 22.02 11.29 11.14
C CYS A 232 20.99 12.42 10.92
N GLU A 233 20.20 12.77 11.95
CA GLU A 233 19.26 13.89 11.88
C GLU A 233 20.00 15.22 11.72
N TYR A 234 21.03 15.44 12.52
CA TYR A 234 21.86 16.65 12.44
C TYR A 234 22.47 16.79 11.04
N ASP A 235 23.10 15.74 10.53
CA ASP A 235 23.74 15.75 9.21
C ASP A 235 22.72 16.01 8.09
N TYR A 236 21.55 15.38 8.15
CA TYR A 236 20.47 15.64 7.19
C TYR A 236 20.03 17.11 7.19
N LEU A 237 19.77 17.67 8.36
CA LEU A 237 19.30 19.06 8.50
C LEU A 237 20.38 20.07 8.08
N GLU A 238 21.65 19.82 8.40
CA GLU A 238 22.77 20.66 7.94
C GLU A 238 22.98 20.58 6.42
N LEU A 239 22.83 19.39 5.79
CA LEU A 239 22.88 19.26 4.33
C LEU A 239 21.78 20.08 3.68
N ILE A 240 20.54 20.00 4.17
CA ILE A 240 19.42 20.82 3.66
C ILE A 240 19.71 22.32 3.83
N LYS A 241 20.19 22.74 4.99
CA LYS A 241 20.53 24.14 5.31
C LYS A 241 21.65 24.66 4.38
N ASN A 242 22.57 23.78 3.99
CA ASN A 242 23.65 24.11 3.06
C ASN A 242 23.29 23.93 1.58
N GLY A 243 21.99 23.80 1.26
CA GLY A 243 21.47 23.86 -0.11
C GLY A 243 21.25 22.51 -0.79
N CYS A 244 21.49 21.38 -0.11
CA CYS A 244 21.15 20.08 -0.66
C CYS A 244 19.64 19.92 -0.80
N SER A 245 19.20 19.31 -1.89
CA SER A 245 17.82 18.86 -2.05
C SER A 245 17.52 17.68 -1.10
N ALA A 246 16.22 17.42 -0.86
CA ALA A 246 15.82 16.28 -0.04
C ALA A 246 16.34 14.93 -0.61
N GLN A 247 16.43 14.81 -1.94
CA GLN A 247 16.94 13.60 -2.57
C GLN A 247 18.46 13.39 -2.39
N GLU A 248 19.21 14.44 -2.13
CA GLU A 248 20.65 14.38 -1.82
C GLU A 248 20.85 14.13 -0.33
N ALA A 249 20.20 14.95 0.52
CA ALA A 249 20.34 14.85 1.96
C ALA A 249 19.91 13.50 2.56
N ARG A 250 18.95 12.81 1.94
CA ARG A 250 18.46 11.49 2.41
C ARG A 250 19.54 10.40 2.45
N GLU A 251 20.67 10.58 1.77
CA GLU A 251 21.72 9.55 1.70
C GLU A 251 22.37 9.29 3.09
N VAL A 252 22.26 10.23 4.03
CA VAL A 252 22.73 10.05 5.42
C VAL A 252 21.68 9.41 6.34
N LEU A 253 20.47 9.11 5.84
CA LEU A 253 19.40 8.55 6.67
C LEU A 253 19.55 7.04 6.84
N PRO A 254 19.43 6.54 8.10
CA PRO A 254 19.54 5.11 8.36
C PRO A 254 18.30 4.33 7.92
N LEU A 255 18.45 3.01 7.78
CA LEU A 255 17.37 2.11 7.37
C LEU A 255 16.17 2.08 8.33
N CYS A 256 16.37 2.44 9.60
CA CYS A 256 15.26 2.56 10.56
C CYS A 256 14.43 3.84 10.39
N THR A 257 14.78 4.73 9.43
CA THR A 257 13.97 5.90 9.10
C THR A 257 12.55 5.45 8.75
N LYS A 258 11.55 6.09 9.36
CA LYS A 258 10.13 5.84 9.12
C LYS A 258 9.78 6.07 7.65
N THR A 259 8.96 5.22 7.11
CA THR A 259 8.27 5.43 5.84
C THR A 259 6.83 4.96 5.95
N GLU A 260 5.98 5.45 5.05
CA GLU A 260 4.63 4.93 4.88
C GLU A 260 4.52 4.30 3.50
N ILE A 261 3.85 3.16 3.44
CA ILE A 261 3.67 2.43 2.20
C ILE A 261 2.27 1.80 2.16
N VAL A 262 1.51 2.14 1.11
CA VAL A 262 0.25 1.47 0.80
C VAL A 262 0.56 0.29 -0.11
N MET A 263 0.09 -0.87 0.29
CA MET A 263 0.26 -2.15 -0.41
C MET A 263 -1.13 -2.70 -0.75
N THR A 264 -1.41 -2.92 -2.05
CA THR A 264 -2.71 -3.42 -2.52
C THR A 264 -2.52 -4.67 -3.36
N GLY A 265 -3.26 -5.73 -3.06
CA GLY A 265 -3.17 -6.99 -3.79
C GLY A 265 -4.41 -7.86 -3.62
N TYR A 266 -4.46 -8.96 -4.37
CA TYR A 266 -5.53 -9.93 -4.25
C TYR A 266 -5.43 -10.69 -2.92
N GLU A 267 -6.57 -11.04 -2.36
CA GLU A 267 -6.65 -11.81 -1.10
C GLU A 267 -5.79 -13.07 -1.14
N LYS A 268 -5.79 -13.83 -2.24
CA LYS A 268 -4.94 -15.01 -2.43
C LYS A 268 -3.44 -14.71 -2.38
N ASP A 269 -3.03 -13.50 -2.79
CA ASP A 269 -1.64 -13.09 -2.73
C ASP A 269 -1.26 -12.68 -1.30
N TRP A 270 -2.20 -12.11 -0.53
CA TRP A 270 -2.03 -11.86 0.89
C TRP A 270 -1.81 -13.15 1.69
N VAL A 271 -2.55 -14.23 1.39
CA VAL A 271 -2.31 -15.55 2.01
C VAL A 271 -0.86 -15.98 1.85
N LYS A 272 -0.33 -15.95 0.60
CA LYS A 272 1.08 -16.30 0.31
C LYS A 272 2.07 -15.36 0.98
N PHE A 273 1.75 -14.07 1.03
CA PHE A 273 2.56 -13.08 1.73
C PHE A 273 2.68 -13.44 3.21
N PHE A 274 1.57 -13.74 3.89
CA PHE A 274 1.57 -14.10 5.29
C PHE A 274 2.30 -15.42 5.57
N GLU A 275 2.15 -16.45 4.73
CA GLU A 275 2.91 -17.69 4.85
C GLU A 275 4.42 -17.44 4.95
N LEU A 276 4.93 -16.54 4.13
CA LEU A 276 6.35 -16.19 4.13
C LEU A 276 6.74 -15.25 5.28
N ARG A 277 5.93 -14.23 5.58
CA ARG A 277 6.33 -13.12 6.43
C ARG A 277 5.97 -13.29 7.92
N THR A 278 5.11 -14.24 8.25
CA THR A 278 4.87 -14.66 9.64
C THR A 278 5.75 -15.84 10.07
N SER A 279 6.50 -16.43 9.15
CA SER A 279 7.41 -17.54 9.45
C SER A 279 8.56 -17.14 10.39
N VAL A 280 9.13 -18.11 11.11
CA VAL A 280 10.27 -17.87 12.02
C VAL A 280 11.49 -17.33 11.28
N ALA A 281 11.63 -17.65 9.98
CA ALA A 281 12.73 -17.18 9.14
C ALA A 281 12.58 -15.70 8.70
N ALA A 282 11.39 -15.11 8.84
CA ALA A 282 11.17 -13.71 8.52
C ALA A 282 11.84 -12.79 9.54
N HIS A 283 12.21 -11.59 9.10
CA HIS A 283 12.76 -10.56 10.00
C HIS A 283 11.79 -10.31 11.17
N PRO A 284 12.27 -10.26 12.42
CA PRO A 284 11.38 -10.08 13.58
C PRO A 284 10.47 -8.86 13.50
N ASP A 285 10.97 -7.70 13.03
CA ASP A 285 10.14 -6.49 12.86
C ASP A 285 9.03 -6.71 11.82
N MET A 286 9.32 -7.43 10.72
CA MET A 286 8.31 -7.80 9.74
C MET A 286 7.24 -8.69 10.37
N ARG A 287 7.67 -9.75 11.04
CA ARG A 287 6.76 -10.71 11.68
C ARG A 287 5.87 -10.05 12.73
N ASN A 288 6.44 -9.18 13.58
CA ASN A 288 5.69 -8.45 14.59
C ASN A 288 4.65 -7.50 13.97
N LEU A 289 4.96 -6.92 12.81
CA LEU A 289 4.07 -6.01 12.10
C LEU A 289 2.91 -6.75 11.41
N VAL A 290 3.17 -7.90 10.78
CA VAL A 290 2.19 -8.53 9.88
C VAL A 290 1.41 -9.68 10.53
N THR A 291 1.85 -10.24 11.68
CA THR A 291 1.10 -11.29 12.37
C THR A 291 -0.26 -10.81 12.87
N PRO A 292 -0.37 -9.64 13.56
CA PRO A 292 -1.67 -9.12 13.95
C PRO A 292 -2.58 -8.79 12.75
N LEU A 293 -1.99 -8.28 11.66
CA LEU A 293 -2.73 -8.00 10.43
C LEU A 293 -3.34 -9.27 9.81
N LYS A 294 -2.58 -10.37 9.80
CA LYS A 294 -3.08 -11.67 9.34
C LYS A 294 -4.31 -12.12 10.14
N GLU A 295 -4.24 -12.00 11.47
CA GLU A 295 -5.33 -12.37 12.38
C GLU A 295 -6.56 -11.49 12.14
N GLU A 296 -6.39 -10.17 11.97
CA GLU A 296 -7.48 -9.22 11.71
C GLU A 296 -8.16 -9.44 10.35
N LEU A 297 -7.39 -9.84 9.33
CA LEU A 297 -7.91 -10.18 8.00
C LEU A 297 -8.51 -11.60 7.94
N HIS A 298 -8.37 -12.41 8.97
CA HIS A 298 -8.82 -13.81 9.02
C HIS A 298 -8.23 -14.70 7.92
N LEU A 299 -6.95 -14.50 7.55
CA LEU A 299 -6.23 -15.17 6.47
C LEU A 299 -5.16 -16.16 6.95
#